data_5de296dca25c7fb250a088adb1e05067
#
_entry.id   5de296dca25c7fb250a088adb1e05067
#
_cell.length_a   1.000
_cell.length_b   1.000
_cell.length_c   1.000
_cell.angle_alpha   90.00
_cell.angle_beta   90.00
_cell.angle_gamma   90.00
#
_symmetry.space_group_name_H-M   'P 1'
#
loop_
_entity.id
_entity.type
_entity.pdbx_description
1 polymer ?
#
loop_
_entity_poly.entity_id
_entity_poly.type
_entity_poly.pdbx_seq_one_letter_code
_entity_poly.pdbx_strand_id
1 'polypeptide(L)'
;VNVCSGGIIGMGENRRQRALLIAQLANLQPRYPDSVPINNLVKVEGTPLADSEDIDPFEFVRMIAIARITMPKGRVRLSAGRTEMSYTVQAWGFVGRAGSILYGEKLLTTDNPDTEADLSLLKRLDMKAGHKQEHGHEHHHGGCGCGG
;
A
#
# COMPACT_ATOMS: atom_id res chain seq x y z
N VAL A 1 -2.62 -11.65 16.25
CA VAL A 1 -1.83 -10.53 15.74
C VAL A 1 -2.08 -10.40 14.25
N ASN A 2 -2.38 -9.19 13.78
CA ASN A 2 -2.49 -8.89 12.35
C ASN A 2 -1.11 -8.56 11.80
N VAL A 3 -0.73 -9.19 10.69
CA VAL A 3 0.58 -9.00 10.05
C VAL A 3 0.42 -8.10 8.84
N CYS A 4 1.27 -7.08 8.75
CA CYS A 4 1.42 -6.23 7.58
C CYS A 4 2.82 -6.45 7.00
N SER A 5 2.91 -7.00 5.80
CA SER A 5 4.17 -7.22 5.10
C SER A 5 3.95 -7.12 3.60
N GLY A 6 4.84 -6.44 2.92
CA GLY A 6 4.76 -6.21 1.48
C GLY A 6 6.12 -5.94 0.88
N GLY A 7 6.19 -5.14 -0.17
CA GLY A 7 7.47 -4.84 -0.82
C GLY A 7 7.49 -3.53 -1.57
N ILE A 8 8.71 -3.13 -1.92
CA ILE A 8 9.01 -2.02 -2.82
C ILE A 8 9.44 -2.62 -4.15
N ILE A 9 8.92 -2.11 -5.24
CA ILE A 9 9.30 -2.50 -6.60
C ILE A 9 9.80 -1.27 -7.38
N GLY A 10 10.54 -1.52 -8.44
CA GLY A 10 11.22 -0.45 -9.20
C GLY A 10 12.67 -0.20 -8.75
N MET A 11 13.27 -1.15 -8.02
CA MET A 11 14.66 -1.08 -7.57
C MET A 11 15.65 -1.75 -8.56
N GLY A 12 15.23 -1.98 -9.80
CA GLY A 12 16.02 -2.69 -10.81
C GLY A 12 15.78 -4.21 -10.84
N GLU A 13 14.86 -4.70 -10.05
CA GLU A 13 14.49 -6.12 -10.03
C GLU A 13 13.75 -6.53 -11.31
N ASN A 14 13.97 -7.76 -11.76
CA ASN A 14 13.29 -8.34 -12.90
C ASN A 14 11.94 -8.97 -12.50
N ARG A 15 11.16 -9.38 -13.51
CA ARG A 15 9.83 -9.99 -13.32
C ARG A 15 9.88 -11.27 -12.46
N ARG A 16 10.94 -12.09 -12.57
CA ARG A 16 11.09 -13.28 -11.76
C ARG A 16 11.29 -12.96 -10.29
N GLN A 17 12.08 -11.94 -9.98
CA GLN A 17 12.31 -11.49 -8.61
C GLN A 17 11.02 -10.94 -8.00
N ARG A 18 10.22 -10.18 -8.76
CA ARG A 18 8.88 -9.74 -8.33
C ARG A 18 7.95 -10.90 -8.03
N ALA A 19 7.93 -11.92 -8.90
CA ALA A 19 7.15 -13.13 -8.67
C ALA A 19 7.59 -13.89 -7.42
N LEU A 20 8.91 -13.97 -7.16
CA LEU A 20 9.45 -14.58 -5.94
C LEU A 20 9.05 -13.82 -4.68
N LEU A 21 9.04 -12.51 -4.70
CA LEU A 21 8.53 -11.68 -3.58
C LEU A 21 7.09 -12.07 -3.23
N ILE A 22 6.20 -12.13 -4.23
CA ILE A 22 4.81 -12.53 -4.00
C ILE A 22 4.72 -13.97 -3.51
N ALA A 23 5.51 -14.88 -4.08
CA ALA A 23 5.53 -16.28 -3.64
C ALA A 23 5.97 -16.43 -2.18
N GLN A 24 6.99 -15.68 -1.75
CA GLN A 24 7.43 -15.67 -0.35
C GLN A 24 6.32 -15.16 0.58
N LEU A 25 5.67 -14.04 0.24
CA LEU A 25 4.57 -13.49 1.03
C LEU A 25 3.38 -14.45 1.12
N ALA A 26 3.02 -15.08 0.01
CA ALA A 26 1.89 -16.01 -0.06
C ALA A 26 2.13 -17.32 0.71
N ASN A 27 3.40 -17.72 0.89
CA ASN A 27 3.79 -18.95 1.58
C ASN A 27 4.22 -18.73 3.04
N LEU A 28 4.06 -17.53 3.60
CA LEU A 28 4.34 -17.30 5.01
C LEU A 28 3.46 -18.16 5.92
N GLN A 29 4.08 -18.68 6.96
CA GLN A 29 3.40 -19.52 7.97
C GLN A 29 3.08 -18.72 9.23
N PRO A 30 1.98 -18.97 9.91
CA PRO A 30 0.95 -19.98 9.63
C PRO A 30 -0.05 -19.54 8.52
N ARG A 31 0.06 -18.33 8.03
CA ARG A 31 -0.74 -17.79 6.91
C ARG A 31 -0.05 -16.56 6.29
N TYR A 32 -0.43 -16.22 5.07
CA TYR A 32 0.04 -14.99 4.43
C TYR A 32 -0.45 -13.72 5.17
N PRO A 33 0.18 -12.54 4.93
CA PRO A 33 -0.13 -11.31 5.64
C PRO A 33 -1.59 -10.85 5.49
N ASP A 34 -2.13 -10.25 6.55
CA ASP A 34 -3.46 -9.62 6.52
C ASP A 34 -3.48 -8.35 5.67
N SER A 35 -2.33 -7.70 5.53
CA SER A 35 -2.14 -6.47 4.77
C SER A 35 -0.84 -6.55 3.97
N VAL A 36 -0.94 -6.29 2.66
CA VAL A 36 0.16 -6.40 1.70
C VAL A 36 0.32 -5.07 0.96
N PRO A 37 1.09 -4.11 1.49
CA PRO A 37 1.41 -2.89 0.78
C PRO A 37 2.37 -3.16 -0.38
N ILE A 38 2.02 -2.70 -1.57
CA ILE A 38 2.90 -2.65 -2.74
C ILE A 38 3.28 -1.19 -2.95
N ASN A 39 4.56 -0.90 -2.80
CA ASN A 39 5.12 0.42 -2.96
C ASN A 39 5.83 0.53 -4.31
N ASN A 40 5.68 1.65 -4.99
CA ASN A 40 6.60 2.05 -6.05
C ASN A 40 7.79 2.78 -5.42
N LEU A 41 8.99 2.52 -5.91
CA LEU A 41 10.18 3.24 -5.46
C LEU A 41 10.00 4.73 -5.72
N VAL A 42 10.17 5.54 -4.68
CA VAL A 42 10.32 6.98 -4.81
C VAL A 42 11.81 7.28 -4.85
N LYS A 43 12.26 7.80 -5.98
CA LYS A 43 13.67 8.14 -6.18
C LYS A 43 14.02 9.38 -5.37
N VAL A 44 15.12 9.30 -4.65
CA VAL A 44 15.64 10.42 -3.86
C VAL A 44 17.04 10.76 -4.33
N GLU A 45 17.26 12.00 -4.69
CA GLU A 45 18.58 12.49 -5.12
C GLU A 45 19.66 12.19 -4.06
N GLY A 46 20.85 11.80 -4.53
CA GLY A 46 21.95 11.41 -3.65
C GLY A 46 21.88 10.00 -3.09
N THR A 47 20.86 9.21 -3.43
CA THR A 47 20.77 7.78 -3.04
C THR A 47 21.27 6.87 -4.18
N PRO A 48 21.71 5.63 -3.87
CA PRO A 48 22.17 4.69 -4.91
C PRO A 48 21.12 4.32 -5.97
N LEU A 49 19.84 4.55 -5.70
CA LEU A 49 18.73 4.22 -6.60
C LEU A 49 18.13 5.47 -7.27
N ALA A 50 18.75 6.65 -7.13
CA ALA A 50 18.25 7.89 -7.72
C ALA A 50 18.09 7.80 -9.25
N ASP A 51 19.00 7.10 -9.91
CA ASP A 51 19.05 6.95 -11.36
C ASP A 51 18.46 5.61 -11.85
N SER A 52 17.78 4.87 -11.00
CA SER A 52 17.13 3.61 -11.41
C SER A 52 16.06 3.86 -12.48
N GLU A 53 15.86 2.91 -13.39
CA GLU A 53 14.77 3.00 -14.36
C GLU A 53 13.40 2.97 -13.67
N ASP A 54 12.42 3.69 -14.22
CA ASP A 54 11.05 3.62 -13.77
C ASP A 54 10.46 2.25 -14.09
N ILE A 55 9.67 1.72 -13.16
CA ILE A 55 8.94 0.49 -13.45
C ILE A 55 7.86 0.76 -14.51
N ASP A 56 7.73 -0.17 -15.45
CA ASP A 56 6.60 -0.15 -16.39
C ASP A 56 5.28 -0.16 -15.59
N PRO A 57 4.36 0.80 -15.84
CA PRO A 57 3.06 0.87 -15.18
C PRO A 57 2.26 -0.43 -15.23
N PHE A 58 2.34 -1.18 -16.32
CA PHE A 58 1.67 -2.49 -16.44
C PHE A 58 2.30 -3.55 -15.55
N GLU A 59 3.60 -3.49 -15.30
CA GLU A 59 4.26 -4.37 -14.33
C GLU A 59 3.78 -4.09 -12.90
N PHE A 60 3.57 -2.82 -12.57
CA PHE A 60 3.01 -2.43 -11.28
C PHE A 60 1.58 -2.97 -11.09
N VAL A 61 0.71 -2.77 -12.06
CA VAL A 61 -0.67 -3.30 -12.04
C VAL A 61 -0.68 -4.82 -11.97
N ARG A 62 0.22 -5.48 -12.73
CA ARG A 62 0.39 -6.94 -12.69
C ARG A 62 0.77 -7.45 -11.30
N MET A 63 1.68 -6.75 -10.60
CA MET A 63 2.04 -7.10 -9.23
C MET A 63 0.82 -7.09 -8.29
N ILE A 64 -0.02 -6.06 -8.38
CA ILE A 64 -1.25 -5.95 -7.58
C ILE A 64 -2.19 -7.11 -7.88
N ALA A 65 -2.43 -7.39 -9.16
CA ALA A 65 -3.33 -8.46 -9.59
C ALA A 65 -2.85 -9.83 -9.11
N ILE A 66 -1.56 -10.14 -9.27
CA ILE A 66 -0.97 -11.40 -8.81
C ILE A 66 -1.02 -11.51 -7.29
N ALA A 67 -0.67 -10.44 -6.55
CA ALA A 67 -0.78 -10.42 -5.10
C ALA A 67 -2.22 -10.71 -4.64
N ARG A 68 -3.20 -10.16 -5.33
CA ARG A 68 -4.62 -10.39 -5.03
C ARG A 68 -5.08 -11.81 -5.31
N ILE A 69 -4.61 -12.42 -6.40
CA ILE A 69 -4.95 -13.81 -6.75
C ILE A 69 -4.34 -14.79 -5.75
N THR A 70 -3.08 -14.58 -5.39
CA THR A 70 -2.33 -15.50 -4.50
C THR A 70 -2.67 -15.33 -3.03
N MET A 71 -3.12 -14.14 -2.62
CA MET A 71 -3.50 -13.81 -1.23
C MET A 71 -4.92 -13.24 -1.18
N PRO A 72 -5.96 -14.06 -1.47
CA PRO A 72 -7.33 -13.57 -1.70
C PRO A 72 -7.99 -12.95 -0.46
N LYS A 73 -7.56 -13.29 0.74
CA LYS A 73 -8.06 -12.70 2.00
C LYS A 73 -7.18 -11.55 2.50
N GLY A 74 -5.95 -11.40 1.98
CA GLY A 74 -5.05 -10.31 2.30
C GLY A 74 -5.56 -8.99 1.71
N ARG A 75 -5.36 -7.88 2.41
CA ARG A 75 -5.65 -6.55 1.86
C ARG A 75 -4.44 -6.05 1.09
N VAL A 76 -4.46 -6.21 -0.23
CA VAL A 76 -3.46 -5.59 -1.09
C VAL A 76 -3.70 -4.07 -1.09
N ARG A 77 -2.64 -3.29 -0.86
CA ARG A 77 -2.72 -1.83 -0.73
C ARG A 77 -1.81 -1.15 -1.75
N LEU A 78 -2.35 -0.11 -2.38
CA LEU A 78 -1.53 0.92 -3.01
C LEU A 78 -0.93 1.78 -1.91
N SER A 79 0.39 1.91 -1.90
CA SER A 79 1.12 2.61 -0.86
C SER A 79 2.02 3.71 -1.45
N ALA A 80 3.29 3.83 -1.05
CA ALA A 80 4.19 4.89 -1.49
C ALA A 80 4.41 4.91 -3.02
N GLY A 81 4.78 6.09 -3.56
CA GLY A 81 5.06 6.31 -4.97
C GLY A 81 3.81 6.54 -5.83
N ARG A 82 2.65 6.77 -5.22
CA ARG A 82 1.39 7.04 -5.96
C ARG A 82 1.41 8.39 -6.68
N THR A 83 2.10 9.37 -6.15
CA THR A 83 2.27 10.69 -6.76
C THR A 83 3.00 10.63 -8.11
N GLU A 84 3.89 9.65 -8.26
CA GLU A 84 4.63 9.39 -9.50
C GLU A 84 3.80 8.62 -10.54
N MET A 85 2.63 8.11 -10.16
CA MET A 85 1.76 7.34 -11.04
C MET A 85 0.70 8.20 -11.67
N SER A 86 0.46 7.99 -12.97
CA SER A 86 -0.68 8.61 -13.62
C SER A 86 -1.99 8.17 -12.96
N TYR A 87 -2.99 9.03 -13.05
CA TYR A 87 -4.35 8.78 -12.56
C TYR A 87 -4.92 7.47 -13.11
N THR A 88 -4.65 7.17 -14.38
CA THR A 88 -5.07 5.95 -15.05
C THR A 88 -4.44 4.70 -14.44
N VAL A 89 -3.15 4.73 -14.11
CA VAL A 89 -2.45 3.59 -13.48
C VAL A 89 -3.01 3.32 -12.09
N GLN A 90 -3.29 4.36 -11.32
CA GLN A 90 -3.94 4.21 -10.01
C GLN A 90 -5.34 3.59 -10.16
N ALA A 91 -6.14 4.04 -11.13
CA ALA A 91 -7.45 3.46 -11.46
C ALA A 91 -7.34 1.97 -11.80
N TRP A 92 -6.39 1.58 -12.64
CA TRP A 92 -6.13 0.17 -12.96
C TRP A 92 -5.70 -0.65 -11.74
N GLY A 93 -4.94 -0.07 -10.81
CA GLY A 93 -4.61 -0.69 -9.54
C GLY A 93 -5.86 -1.06 -8.73
N PHE A 94 -6.84 -0.17 -8.66
CA PHE A 94 -8.14 -0.44 -8.00
C PHE A 94 -8.97 -1.48 -8.73
N VAL A 95 -9.07 -1.40 -10.05
CA VAL A 95 -9.74 -2.40 -10.89
C VAL A 95 -9.06 -3.77 -10.74
N GLY A 96 -7.74 -3.81 -10.63
CA GLY A 96 -6.93 -4.99 -10.29
C GLY A 96 -7.14 -5.50 -8.85
N ARG A 97 -8.11 -4.89 -8.14
CA ARG A 97 -8.49 -5.25 -6.77
C ARG A 97 -7.47 -4.91 -5.68
N ALA A 98 -6.75 -3.81 -5.81
CA ALA A 98 -6.19 -3.15 -4.63
C ALA A 98 -7.37 -2.79 -3.72
N GLY A 99 -7.48 -3.48 -2.59
CA GLY A 99 -8.64 -3.36 -1.70
C GLY A 99 -8.57 -2.16 -0.75
N SER A 100 -7.46 -1.42 -0.75
CA SER A 100 -7.28 -0.21 0.05
C SER A 100 -6.09 0.62 -0.42
N ILE A 101 -6.11 1.88 -0.03
CA ILE A 101 -5.00 2.82 -0.16
C ILE A 101 -4.52 3.23 1.23
N LEU A 102 -3.28 3.66 1.32
CA LEU A 102 -2.84 4.44 2.46
C LEU A 102 -3.30 5.89 2.24
N TYR A 103 -4.05 6.37 3.20
CA TYR A 103 -4.76 7.63 3.17
C TYR A 103 -4.08 8.64 4.08
N GLY A 104 -3.99 9.91 3.65
CA GLY A 104 -3.34 10.98 4.39
C GLY A 104 -2.36 11.75 3.52
N GLU A 105 -2.06 12.97 3.90
CA GLU A 105 -1.22 13.89 3.10
C GLU A 105 0.22 13.43 2.97
N LYS A 106 0.71 12.66 3.93
CA LYS A 106 2.11 12.22 3.96
C LYS A 106 2.25 10.78 4.45
N LEU A 107 3.07 10.02 3.75
CA LEU A 107 3.48 8.66 4.13
C LEU A 107 4.91 8.71 4.65
N LEU A 108 5.09 8.78 5.99
CA LEU A 108 6.40 8.89 6.63
C LEU A 108 7.23 10.05 6.04
N THR A 109 8.03 9.77 5.02
CA THR A 109 8.95 10.72 4.39
C THR A 109 8.55 11.11 2.97
N THR A 110 7.51 10.51 2.39
CA THR A 110 7.06 10.78 1.02
C THR A 110 5.68 11.38 0.98
N ASP A 111 5.44 12.26 0.02
CA ASP A 111 4.13 12.83 -0.21
C ASP A 111 3.16 11.77 -0.74
N ASN A 112 1.90 11.95 -0.46
CA ASN A 112 0.81 11.10 -0.91
C ASN A 112 -0.20 11.97 -1.66
N PRO A 113 -0.94 11.44 -2.63
CA PRO A 113 -2.04 12.18 -3.24
C PRO A 113 -2.98 12.71 -2.17
N ASP A 114 -3.46 13.94 -2.36
CA ASP A 114 -4.35 14.53 -1.40
C ASP A 114 -5.68 13.76 -1.32
N THR A 115 -6.36 13.93 -0.22
CA THR A 115 -7.62 13.29 0.11
C THR A 115 -8.72 13.53 -0.93
N GLU A 116 -8.79 14.73 -1.51
CA GLU A 116 -9.80 15.07 -2.51
C GLU A 116 -9.54 14.33 -3.84
N ALA A 117 -8.28 14.21 -4.25
CA ALA A 117 -7.88 13.45 -5.43
C ALA A 117 -8.26 11.98 -5.28
N ASP A 118 -8.03 11.38 -4.11
CA ASP A 118 -8.42 10.01 -3.82
C ASP A 118 -9.93 9.79 -3.85
N LEU A 119 -10.70 10.67 -3.22
CA LEU A 119 -12.16 10.61 -3.23
C LEU A 119 -12.74 10.79 -4.64
N SER A 120 -12.16 11.71 -5.42
CA SER A 120 -12.54 11.93 -6.82
C SER A 120 -12.28 10.67 -7.67
N LEU A 121 -11.13 10.04 -7.48
CA LEU A 121 -10.79 8.79 -8.18
C LEU A 121 -11.76 7.67 -7.84
N LEU A 122 -12.02 7.43 -6.54
CA LEU A 122 -12.97 6.40 -6.10
C LEU A 122 -14.37 6.64 -6.64
N LYS A 123 -14.84 7.91 -6.63
CA LYS A 123 -16.15 8.28 -7.18
C LYS A 123 -16.25 7.99 -8.68
N ARG A 124 -15.19 8.27 -9.45
CA ARG A 124 -15.17 7.97 -10.90
C ARG A 124 -15.15 6.47 -11.21
N LEU A 125 -14.66 5.67 -10.28
CA LEU A 125 -14.63 4.21 -10.37
C LEU A 125 -15.89 3.55 -9.77
N ASP A 126 -16.89 4.33 -9.35
CA ASP A 126 -18.09 3.83 -8.67
C ASP A 126 -17.77 3.05 -7.38
N MET A 127 -16.66 3.39 -6.73
CA MET A 127 -16.19 2.77 -5.50
C MET A 127 -16.51 3.66 -4.30
N LYS A 128 -16.92 3.04 -3.20
CA LYS A 128 -17.16 3.74 -1.93
C LYS A 128 -15.94 3.59 -1.03
N ALA A 129 -15.47 4.70 -0.46
CA ALA A 129 -14.51 4.66 0.63
C ALA A 129 -15.18 3.98 1.83
N GLY A 130 -14.59 2.87 2.32
CA GLY A 130 -15.04 2.23 3.55
C GLY A 130 -14.71 3.12 4.73
N HIS A 131 -15.68 3.38 5.62
CA HIS A 131 -15.41 4.05 6.88
C HIS A 131 -14.49 3.17 7.75
N LYS A 132 -13.35 3.72 8.16
CA LYS A 132 -12.57 3.18 9.24
C LYS A 132 -13.42 3.34 10.51
N GLN A 133 -13.86 2.24 11.13
CA GLN A 133 -14.33 2.33 12.51
C GLN A 133 -13.12 2.77 13.34
N GLU A 134 -13.16 3.98 13.83
CA GLU A 134 -12.26 4.45 14.87
C GLU A 134 -12.58 3.62 16.13
N HIS A 135 -11.73 2.66 16.42
CA HIS A 135 -11.68 2.11 17.76
C HIS A 135 -11.10 3.22 18.64
N GLY A 136 -11.99 3.94 19.30
CA GLY A 136 -11.64 4.90 20.32
C GLY A 136 -10.82 4.20 21.41
N HIS A 137 -9.53 4.48 21.44
CA HIS A 137 -8.75 4.27 22.63
C HIS A 137 -9.13 5.37 23.62
N GLU A 138 -10.14 5.09 24.45
CA GLU A 138 -10.34 5.84 25.68
C GLU A 138 -9.10 5.62 26.56
N HIS A 139 -8.24 6.62 26.62
CA HIS A 139 -7.23 6.71 27.65
C HIS A 139 -7.92 7.03 28.96
N HIS A 140 -8.25 5.98 29.73
CA HIS A 140 -8.53 6.14 31.14
C HIS A 140 -7.26 6.62 31.85
N HIS A 141 -7.18 7.93 32.08
CA HIS A 141 -6.33 8.47 33.11
C HIS A 141 -6.90 8.08 34.47
N GLY A 142 -6.43 6.95 35.00
CA GLY A 142 -6.64 6.61 36.40
C GLY A 142 -5.82 7.55 37.25
N GLY A 143 -6.48 8.57 37.83
CA GLY A 143 -5.88 9.43 38.83
C GLY A 143 -5.59 8.61 40.08
N CYS A 144 -4.30 8.42 40.44
CA CYS A 144 -3.89 8.00 41.78
C CYS A 144 -4.14 9.16 42.73
N GLY A 145 -5.25 9.12 43.46
CA GLY A 145 -5.47 9.94 44.66
C GLY A 145 -4.77 9.32 45.85
N CYS A 146 -3.58 9.80 46.20
CA CYS A 146 -3.05 9.59 47.55
C CYS A 146 -3.67 10.66 48.46
N GLY A 147 -4.63 10.25 49.29
CA GLY A 147 -5.13 11.02 50.44
C GLY A 147 -4.49 10.51 51.72
N GLY A 148 -4.01 11.45 52.53
CA GLY A 148 -3.31 11.24 53.77
C GLY A 148 -4.11 10.71 54.95
#